data_3fe3906e3593f4c1480224049ac472a3
#
_entry.id   3fe3906e3593f4c1480224049ac472a3
#
_cell.length_a   1.000
_cell.length_b   1.000
_cell.length_c   1.000
_cell.angle_alpha   90.00
_cell.angle_beta   90.00
_cell.angle_gamma   90.00
#
_symmetry.space_group_name_H-M   'P 1'
#
loop_
_entity.id
_entity.type
_entity.pdbx_description
1 polymer ?
#
loop_
_entity_poly.entity_id
_entity_poly.type
_entity_poly.pdbx_seq_one_letter_code
_entity_poly.pdbx_strand_id
1 'polypeptide(L)'
;AYSNVRFLTDYFSKEEGKIAKFYFIVDRLDLAEQAKNEFEARGLKVKLIKDKEEFIADITNPGESNTSGKVTMTVINIQKFSKDSVTKPSDYNVDVQRVYFLDEAHRSYNPTGSFLANLMASDRDAVQIALTGTPLIGDGYNTKDVFGNYYYNQSIADGYTLKLIREEIETTYKNQMNDTLNQIVRQGSIAKKNLYAHPKFVEKMVDYIIHDFGEGRTALDSTIGA
;
A
#
# COMPACT_ATOMS: atom_id res chain seq x y z
N ALA A 1 -10.11 7.31 1.24
CA ALA A 1 -11.17 6.35 0.87
C ALA A 1 -12.51 6.68 1.55
N TYR A 2 -12.58 6.78 2.87
CA TYR A 2 -13.84 6.95 3.62
C TYR A 2 -14.74 8.11 3.13
N SER A 3 -14.19 9.32 2.99
CA SER A 3 -14.95 10.48 2.51
C SER A 3 -15.47 10.29 1.09
N ASN A 4 -14.66 9.69 0.23
CA ASN A 4 -15.01 9.42 -1.17
C ASN A 4 -16.14 8.39 -1.27
N VAL A 5 -16.18 7.41 -0.38
CA VAL A 5 -17.24 6.37 -0.37
C VAL A 5 -18.63 7.00 -0.20
N ARG A 6 -18.79 7.92 0.74
CA ARG A 6 -20.08 8.62 0.95
C ARG A 6 -20.46 9.48 -0.24
N PHE A 7 -19.52 10.29 -0.69
CA PHE A 7 -19.75 11.16 -1.85
C PHE A 7 -20.13 10.36 -3.11
N LEU A 8 -19.39 9.31 -3.42
CA LEU A 8 -19.64 8.50 -4.61
C LEU A 8 -20.93 7.68 -4.49
N THR A 9 -21.31 7.24 -3.30
CA THR A 9 -22.61 6.58 -3.08
C THR A 9 -23.75 7.52 -3.46
N ASP A 10 -23.71 8.74 -2.98
CA ASP A 10 -24.73 9.74 -3.26
C ASP A 10 -24.74 10.15 -4.73
N TYR A 11 -23.57 10.34 -5.32
CA TYR A 11 -23.40 10.72 -6.73
C TYR A 11 -24.00 9.66 -7.66
N PHE A 12 -23.54 8.41 -7.57
CA PHE A 12 -24.02 7.36 -8.47
C PHE A 12 -25.51 7.06 -8.30
N SER A 13 -26.01 7.13 -7.08
CA SER A 13 -27.43 6.93 -6.83
C SER A 13 -28.31 8.04 -7.40
N LYS A 14 -27.91 9.29 -7.24
CA LYS A 14 -28.74 10.46 -7.63
C LYS A 14 -28.59 10.83 -9.09
N GLU A 15 -27.36 10.80 -9.60
CA GLU A 15 -27.07 11.29 -10.96
C GLU A 15 -27.12 10.18 -12.02
N GLU A 16 -26.78 8.95 -11.65
CA GLU A 16 -26.71 7.84 -12.62
C GLU A 16 -27.72 6.72 -12.34
N GLY A 17 -28.46 6.75 -11.24
CA GLY A 17 -29.40 5.72 -10.86
C GLY A 17 -28.76 4.36 -10.59
N LYS A 18 -27.44 4.34 -10.29
CA LYS A 18 -26.66 3.12 -10.07
C LYS A 18 -26.38 2.87 -8.60
N ILE A 19 -26.19 1.61 -8.25
CA ILE A 19 -25.75 1.18 -6.93
C ILE A 19 -24.23 1.19 -6.91
N ALA A 20 -23.62 1.98 -6.01
CA ALA A 20 -22.16 1.97 -5.85
C ALA A 20 -21.70 0.77 -5.01
N LYS A 21 -20.70 0.03 -5.48
CA LYS A 21 -19.97 -1.00 -4.74
C LYS A 21 -18.50 -0.64 -4.61
N PHE A 22 -17.98 -0.77 -3.40
CA PHE A 22 -16.63 -0.33 -3.06
C PHE A 22 -15.75 -1.51 -2.69
N TYR A 23 -14.57 -1.53 -3.32
CA TYR A 23 -13.54 -2.53 -3.10
C TYR A 23 -12.25 -1.85 -2.68
N PHE A 24 -11.67 -2.26 -1.57
CA PHE A 24 -10.37 -1.81 -1.11
C PHE A 24 -9.37 -2.94 -1.29
N ILE A 25 -8.43 -2.76 -2.21
CA ILE A 25 -7.48 -3.79 -2.63
C ILE A 25 -6.13 -3.49 -1.99
N VAL A 26 -5.63 -4.45 -1.21
CA VAL A 26 -4.33 -4.38 -0.53
C VAL A 26 -3.42 -5.52 -0.97
N ASP A 27 -2.11 -5.33 -0.86
CA ASP A 27 -1.12 -6.35 -1.22
C ASP A 27 -0.67 -7.23 -0.04
N ARG A 28 -1.00 -6.85 1.21
CA ARG A 28 -0.58 -7.55 2.42
C ARG A 28 -1.75 -7.91 3.32
N LEU A 29 -1.64 -9.07 4.00
CA LEU A 29 -2.71 -9.57 4.88
C LEU A 29 -2.95 -8.70 6.11
N ASP A 30 -1.87 -8.20 6.72
CA ASP A 30 -1.93 -7.32 7.88
C ASP A 30 -2.63 -5.99 7.55
N LEU A 31 -2.43 -5.47 6.33
CA LEU A 31 -3.13 -4.28 5.85
C LEU A 31 -4.63 -4.51 5.66
N ALA A 32 -5.05 -5.72 5.30
CA ALA A 32 -6.47 -6.02 5.16
C ALA A 32 -7.21 -5.97 6.51
N GLU A 33 -6.62 -6.52 7.57
CA GLU A 33 -7.18 -6.44 8.92
C GLU A 33 -7.15 -5.01 9.47
N GLN A 34 -6.06 -4.28 9.24
CA GLN A 34 -5.97 -2.88 9.62
C GLN A 34 -7.03 -2.05 8.90
N ALA A 35 -7.20 -2.21 7.60
CA ALA A 35 -8.21 -1.51 6.81
C ALA A 35 -9.63 -1.80 7.31
N LYS A 36 -9.91 -3.08 7.64
CA LYS A 36 -11.19 -3.47 8.24
C LYS A 36 -11.46 -2.67 9.52
N ASN A 37 -10.54 -2.72 10.47
CA ASN A 37 -10.70 -2.05 11.76
C ASN A 37 -10.90 -0.53 11.60
N GLU A 38 -10.13 0.09 10.71
CA GLU A 38 -10.21 1.52 10.42
C GLU A 38 -11.54 1.93 9.77
N PHE A 39 -12.07 1.14 8.85
CA PHE A 39 -13.34 1.43 8.21
C PHE A 39 -14.53 1.17 9.15
N GLU A 40 -14.49 0.10 9.96
CA GLU A 40 -15.52 -0.20 10.96
C GLU A 40 -15.57 0.88 12.06
N ALA A 41 -14.40 1.35 12.53
CA ALA A 41 -14.32 2.43 13.48
C ALA A 41 -14.96 3.75 12.98
N ARG A 42 -15.02 3.93 11.67
CA ARG A 42 -15.67 5.08 11.01
C ARG A 42 -17.13 4.82 10.62
N GLY A 43 -17.67 3.67 11.00
CA GLY A 43 -19.08 3.32 10.79
C GLY A 43 -19.42 2.74 9.43
N LEU A 44 -18.42 2.26 8.68
CA LEU A 44 -18.67 1.44 7.49
C LEU A 44 -18.89 -0.03 7.89
N LYS A 45 -19.76 -0.73 7.16
CA LYS A 45 -19.80 -2.18 7.23
C LYS A 45 -18.65 -2.73 6.37
N VAL A 46 -17.87 -3.66 6.90
CA VAL A 46 -16.75 -4.24 6.14
C VAL A 46 -16.97 -5.72 5.88
N LYS A 47 -16.70 -6.13 4.64
CA LYS A 47 -16.67 -7.53 4.20
C LYS A 47 -15.23 -7.86 3.78
N LEU A 48 -14.63 -8.88 4.39
CA LEU A 48 -13.34 -9.42 3.96
C LEU A 48 -13.56 -10.57 2.98
N ILE A 49 -13.00 -10.48 1.80
CA ILE A 49 -12.99 -11.57 0.81
C ILE A 49 -11.86 -12.55 1.14
N LYS A 50 -12.21 -13.82 1.27
CA LYS A 50 -11.29 -14.88 1.67
C LYS A 50 -10.65 -15.59 0.48
N ASP A 51 -11.40 -15.76 -0.59
CA ASP A 51 -11.02 -16.53 -1.77
C ASP A 51 -11.63 -15.96 -3.06
N LYS A 52 -11.25 -16.56 -4.18
CA LYS A 52 -11.67 -16.18 -5.51
C LYS A 52 -13.18 -16.39 -5.74
N GLU A 53 -13.71 -17.47 -5.25
CA GLU A 53 -15.11 -17.85 -5.38
C GLU A 53 -16.02 -16.84 -4.69
N GLU A 54 -15.66 -16.43 -3.48
CA GLU A 54 -16.36 -15.39 -2.75
C GLU A 54 -16.29 -14.03 -3.47
N PHE A 55 -15.16 -13.72 -4.10
CA PHE A 55 -15.00 -12.49 -4.88
C PHE A 55 -15.89 -12.49 -6.13
N ILE A 56 -15.91 -13.58 -6.88
CA ILE A 56 -16.78 -13.72 -8.06
C ILE A 56 -18.26 -13.60 -7.64
N ALA A 57 -18.66 -14.30 -6.58
CA ALA A 57 -20.01 -14.19 -6.05
C ALA A 57 -20.37 -12.76 -5.62
N ASP A 58 -19.42 -12.03 -5.06
CA ASP A 58 -19.64 -10.64 -4.64
C ASP A 58 -19.76 -9.68 -5.83
N ILE A 59 -18.98 -9.87 -6.89
CA ILE A 59 -19.05 -9.04 -8.10
C ILE A 59 -20.34 -9.27 -8.89
N THR A 60 -20.75 -10.54 -9.02
CA THR A 60 -21.92 -10.92 -9.81
C THR A 60 -23.24 -10.60 -9.12
N ASN A 61 -23.25 -10.57 -7.80
CA ASN A 61 -24.45 -10.24 -7.05
C ASN A 61 -24.54 -8.73 -6.77
N PRO A 62 -25.58 -8.02 -7.23
CA PRO A 62 -25.78 -6.60 -6.88
C PRO A 62 -25.94 -6.42 -5.36
N GLY A 63 -26.33 -7.50 -4.64
CA GLY A 63 -26.25 -7.68 -3.22
C GLY A 63 -26.87 -6.60 -2.37
N GLU A 64 -26.91 -6.81 -1.08
CA GLU A 64 -27.42 -5.94 -0.02
C GLU A 64 -26.76 -4.55 0.05
N SER A 65 -26.08 -4.09 -1.00
CA SER A 65 -25.34 -2.88 -1.02
C SER A 65 -26.24 -1.65 -0.94
N ASN A 66 -26.15 -0.96 0.17
CA ASN A 66 -26.48 0.47 0.30
C ASN A 66 -27.96 0.91 0.29
N THR A 67 -28.94 -0.01 0.31
CA THR A 67 -30.34 0.36 0.46
C THR A 67 -30.75 0.68 1.91
N SER A 68 -29.92 0.31 2.89
CA SER A 68 -30.22 0.47 4.33
C SER A 68 -29.47 1.62 5.02
N GLY A 69 -28.89 2.54 4.28
CA GLY A 69 -28.10 3.67 4.84
C GLY A 69 -26.74 3.31 5.42
N LYS A 70 -26.36 2.05 5.38
CA LYS A 70 -24.99 1.59 5.74
C LYS A 70 -24.23 1.21 4.50
N VAL A 71 -23.15 1.94 4.23
CA VAL A 71 -22.25 1.65 3.12
C VAL A 71 -21.34 0.50 3.49
N THR A 72 -21.24 -0.48 2.59
CA THR A 72 -20.33 -1.63 2.74
C THR A 72 -19.05 -1.41 1.94
N MET A 73 -17.92 -1.63 2.57
CA MET A 73 -16.59 -1.69 1.95
C MET A 73 -16.15 -3.14 1.89
N THR A 74 -15.87 -3.64 0.69
CA THR A 74 -15.29 -4.98 0.50
C THR A 74 -13.78 -4.88 0.47
N VAL A 75 -13.09 -5.55 1.38
CA VAL A 75 -11.61 -5.56 1.46
C VAL A 75 -11.07 -6.85 0.86
N ILE A 76 -10.07 -6.72 0.00
CA ILE A 76 -9.48 -7.82 -0.76
C ILE A 76 -7.96 -7.80 -0.62
N ASN A 77 -7.37 -8.94 -0.26
CA ASN A 77 -5.94 -9.13 -0.38
C ASN A 77 -5.60 -9.75 -1.73
N ILE A 78 -4.88 -9.01 -2.57
CA ILE A 78 -4.55 -9.40 -3.95
C ILE A 78 -3.65 -10.64 -4.03
N GLN A 79 -2.82 -10.91 -3.01
CA GLN A 79 -1.91 -12.06 -3.01
C GLN A 79 -2.61 -13.41 -2.93
N LYS A 80 -3.86 -13.42 -2.47
CA LYS A 80 -4.68 -14.65 -2.40
C LYS A 80 -5.17 -15.11 -3.77
N PHE A 81 -5.04 -14.29 -4.79
CA PHE A 81 -5.55 -14.59 -6.12
C PHE A 81 -4.42 -15.00 -7.07
N SER A 82 -4.60 -16.10 -7.75
CA SER A 82 -3.69 -16.57 -8.80
C SER A 82 -3.73 -15.63 -10.02
N LYS A 83 -2.75 -15.79 -10.91
CA LYS A 83 -2.61 -14.98 -12.13
C LYS A 83 -3.73 -15.17 -13.16
N ASP A 84 -4.61 -16.12 -12.93
CA ASP A 84 -5.67 -16.46 -13.87
C ASP A 84 -6.80 -15.45 -13.86
N SER A 85 -7.43 -15.26 -15.01
CA SER A 85 -8.61 -14.42 -15.16
C SER A 85 -9.72 -14.84 -14.21
N VAL A 86 -10.21 -13.89 -13.41
CA VAL A 86 -11.16 -14.16 -12.33
C VAL A 86 -12.60 -14.03 -12.80
N THR A 87 -12.84 -13.12 -13.73
CA THR A 87 -14.18 -12.74 -14.18
C THR A 87 -14.20 -12.51 -15.68
N LYS A 88 -15.38 -12.71 -16.25
CA LYS A 88 -15.66 -12.36 -17.65
C LYS A 88 -16.44 -11.06 -17.70
N PRO A 89 -16.33 -10.25 -18.76
CA PRO A 89 -17.13 -9.01 -18.91
C PRO A 89 -18.63 -9.23 -18.75
N SER A 90 -19.14 -10.42 -19.08
CA SER A 90 -20.55 -10.79 -18.94
C SER A 90 -21.02 -10.99 -17.48
N ASP A 91 -20.09 -11.09 -16.55
CA ASP A 91 -20.41 -11.39 -15.15
C ASP A 91 -20.75 -10.10 -14.35
N TYR A 92 -20.55 -8.94 -14.95
CA TYR A 92 -20.79 -7.65 -14.30
C TYR A 92 -22.21 -7.15 -14.49
N ASN A 93 -22.85 -6.74 -13.39
CA ASN A 93 -24.15 -6.11 -13.44
C ASN A 93 -24.00 -4.63 -13.85
N VAL A 94 -24.76 -4.21 -14.88
CA VAL A 94 -24.71 -2.84 -15.43
C VAL A 94 -25.29 -1.77 -14.49
N ASP A 95 -26.20 -2.17 -13.58
CA ASP A 95 -26.82 -1.27 -12.61
C ASP A 95 -25.92 -1.04 -11.38
N VAL A 96 -24.76 -1.70 -11.35
CA VAL A 96 -23.79 -1.58 -10.26
C VAL A 96 -22.55 -0.85 -10.75
N GLN A 97 -22.28 0.30 -10.17
CA GLN A 97 -21.01 1.01 -10.37
C GLN A 97 -19.98 0.52 -9.36
N ARG A 98 -18.93 -0.11 -9.85
CA ARG A 98 -17.82 -0.58 -9.01
C ARG A 98 -16.74 0.49 -8.90
N VAL A 99 -16.24 0.66 -7.69
CA VAL A 99 -15.16 1.59 -7.36
C VAL A 99 -14.06 0.82 -6.65
N TYR A 100 -12.89 0.76 -7.26
CA TYR A 100 -11.71 0.09 -6.71
C TYR A 100 -10.75 1.12 -6.13
N PHE A 101 -10.50 1.04 -4.83
CA PHE A 101 -9.40 1.73 -4.17
C PHE A 101 -8.19 0.81 -4.16
N LEU A 102 -7.12 1.21 -4.80
CA LEU A 102 -5.90 0.42 -4.96
C LEU A 102 -4.84 0.99 -4.01
N ASP A 103 -4.59 0.29 -2.92
CA ASP A 103 -3.56 0.69 -1.97
C ASP A 103 -2.17 0.25 -2.45
N GLU A 104 -1.17 1.09 -2.18
CA GLU A 104 0.21 0.90 -2.67
C GLU A 104 0.26 0.56 -4.17
N ALA A 105 -0.48 1.32 -4.97
CA ALA A 105 -0.70 1.05 -6.39
C ALA A 105 0.58 0.83 -7.19
N HIS A 106 1.70 1.45 -6.78
CA HIS A 106 3.02 1.27 -7.40
C HIS A 106 3.56 -0.16 -7.30
N ARG A 107 3.16 -0.94 -6.28
CA ARG A 107 3.60 -2.33 -6.08
C ARG A 107 2.77 -3.33 -6.86
N SER A 108 1.47 -3.07 -6.97
CA SER A 108 0.48 -3.98 -7.55
C SER A 108 0.33 -3.82 -9.05
N TYR A 109 0.91 -2.77 -9.62
CA TYR A 109 0.78 -2.43 -11.03
C TYR A 109 1.85 -3.11 -11.87
N ASN A 110 1.73 -4.43 -12.04
CA ASN A 110 2.43 -5.09 -13.14
C ASN A 110 1.47 -5.06 -14.36
N PRO A 111 1.78 -4.33 -15.44
CA PRO A 111 0.86 -4.11 -16.56
C PRO A 111 0.53 -5.39 -17.34
N THR A 112 1.20 -6.50 -17.06
CA THR A 112 1.00 -7.76 -17.78
C THR A 112 0.88 -8.95 -16.84
N GLY A 113 -0.29 -9.63 -16.91
CA GLY A 113 -0.46 -10.96 -16.31
C GLY A 113 -0.68 -11.01 -14.80
N SER A 114 -0.97 -9.89 -14.14
CA SER A 114 -1.38 -9.87 -12.75
C SER A 114 -2.91 -9.97 -12.61
N PHE A 115 -3.38 -10.49 -11.48
CA PHE A 115 -4.81 -10.48 -11.13
C PHE A 115 -5.44 -9.10 -11.32
N LEU A 116 -4.75 -8.04 -10.88
CA LEU A 116 -5.24 -6.68 -10.98
C LEU A 116 -5.38 -6.23 -12.43
N ALA A 117 -4.39 -6.50 -13.28
CA ALA A 117 -4.47 -6.15 -14.70
C ALA A 117 -5.64 -6.87 -15.40
N ASN A 118 -5.86 -8.15 -15.05
CA ASN A 118 -6.98 -8.92 -15.57
C ASN A 118 -8.33 -8.39 -15.08
N LEU A 119 -8.43 -8.00 -13.81
CA LEU A 119 -9.63 -7.39 -13.25
C LEU A 119 -9.95 -6.06 -13.97
N MET A 120 -8.94 -5.20 -14.13
CA MET A 120 -9.10 -3.91 -14.80
C MET A 120 -9.47 -4.07 -16.29
N ALA A 121 -8.91 -5.07 -16.98
CA ALA A 121 -9.25 -5.36 -18.36
C ALA A 121 -10.67 -5.93 -18.52
N SER A 122 -11.18 -6.65 -17.53
CA SER A 122 -12.51 -7.25 -17.55
C SER A 122 -13.61 -6.28 -17.10
N ASP A 123 -13.32 -5.35 -16.19
CA ASP A 123 -14.27 -4.36 -15.65
C ASP A 123 -13.87 -2.93 -16.09
N ARG A 124 -14.12 -2.63 -17.34
CA ARG A 124 -13.71 -1.35 -17.97
C ARG A 124 -14.49 -0.14 -17.48
N ASP A 125 -15.70 -0.36 -16.99
CA ASP A 125 -16.59 0.70 -16.51
C ASP A 125 -16.37 1.03 -15.03
N ALA A 126 -15.47 0.33 -14.37
CA ALA A 126 -15.16 0.57 -12.97
C ALA A 126 -14.34 1.87 -12.79
N VAL A 127 -14.67 2.60 -11.74
CA VAL A 127 -13.85 3.71 -11.27
C VAL A 127 -12.65 3.16 -10.49
N GLN A 128 -11.46 3.62 -10.83
CA GLN A 128 -10.21 3.21 -10.19
C GLN A 128 -9.59 4.40 -9.47
N ILE A 129 -9.32 4.26 -8.18
CA ILE A 129 -8.69 5.29 -7.35
C ILE A 129 -7.41 4.69 -6.79
N ALA A 130 -6.28 5.07 -7.36
CA ALA A 130 -4.96 4.63 -6.93
C ALA A 130 -4.45 5.49 -5.75
N LEU A 131 -4.00 4.83 -4.69
CA LEU A 131 -3.39 5.43 -3.52
C LEU A 131 -1.93 4.98 -3.46
N THR A 132 -1.00 5.92 -3.36
CA THR A 132 0.42 5.59 -3.26
C THR A 132 1.23 6.74 -2.68
N GLY A 133 2.20 6.40 -1.83
CA GLY A 133 3.20 7.35 -1.35
C GLY A 133 4.36 7.59 -2.32
N THR A 134 4.48 6.73 -3.36
CA THR A 134 5.59 6.77 -4.33
C THR A 134 5.07 6.62 -5.76
N PRO A 135 4.40 7.65 -6.31
CA PRO A 135 3.87 7.56 -7.68
C PRO A 135 5.02 7.46 -8.69
N LEU A 136 4.98 6.42 -9.52
CA LEU A 136 5.90 6.25 -10.64
C LEU A 136 5.42 7.12 -11.82
N ILE A 137 5.71 8.40 -11.76
CA ILE A 137 5.33 9.37 -12.80
C ILE A 137 6.25 9.12 -14.01
N GLY A 138 5.67 8.68 -15.12
CA GLY A 138 6.40 8.40 -16.36
C GLY A 138 6.17 7.02 -16.96
N ASP A 139 5.91 6.00 -16.17
CA ASP A 139 5.69 4.61 -16.63
C ASP A 139 4.20 4.26 -16.71
N GLY A 140 3.39 5.09 -17.38
CA GLY A 140 1.98 4.81 -17.62
C GLY A 140 0.97 5.67 -16.85
N TYR A 141 1.41 6.54 -15.96
CA TYR A 141 0.57 7.54 -15.31
C TYR A 141 0.71 8.90 -15.98
N ASN A 142 -0.39 9.43 -16.47
CA ASN A 142 -0.43 10.80 -16.93
C ASN A 142 -0.55 11.72 -15.71
N THR A 143 0.26 12.79 -15.64
CA THR A 143 0.15 13.80 -14.56
C THR A 143 -1.23 14.44 -14.47
N LYS A 144 -2.04 14.37 -15.54
CA LYS A 144 -3.43 14.85 -15.55
C LYS A 144 -4.38 13.96 -14.72
N ASP A 145 -3.99 12.72 -14.44
CA ASP A 145 -4.80 11.76 -13.69
C ASP A 145 -4.49 11.79 -12.17
N VAL A 146 -3.59 12.67 -11.73
CA VAL A 146 -3.23 12.85 -10.33
C VAL A 146 -4.10 13.93 -9.70
N PHE A 147 -5.06 13.54 -8.87
CA PHE A 147 -6.06 14.44 -8.30
C PHE A 147 -5.69 15.07 -6.97
N GLY A 148 -4.75 14.50 -6.24
CA GLY A 148 -4.40 15.02 -4.92
C GLY A 148 -2.99 14.68 -4.56
N ASN A 149 -2.21 15.70 -4.29
CA ASN A 149 -0.86 15.56 -3.81
C ASN A 149 -0.80 16.06 -2.37
N TYR A 150 -0.31 15.22 -1.48
CA TYR A 150 0.01 15.60 -0.12
C TYR A 150 1.49 15.28 0.11
N TYR A 151 2.31 16.28 -0.09
CA TYR A 151 3.75 16.11 -0.07
C TYR A 151 4.32 16.04 1.34
N TYR A 152 5.50 15.44 1.45
CA TYR A 152 6.23 15.26 2.70
C TYR A 152 6.42 16.55 3.49
N ASN A 153 6.75 17.66 2.83
CA ASN A 153 6.87 18.97 3.45
C ASN A 153 5.56 19.49 4.04
N GLN A 154 4.43 19.22 3.38
CA GLN A 154 3.10 19.56 3.92
C GLN A 154 2.77 18.70 5.13
N SER A 155 3.02 17.40 5.05
CA SER A 155 2.79 16.46 6.14
C SER A 155 3.61 16.83 7.40
N ILE A 156 4.84 17.33 7.22
CA ILE A 156 5.67 17.85 8.32
C ILE A 156 5.06 19.13 8.90
N ALA A 157 4.64 20.05 8.04
CA ALA A 157 4.06 21.33 8.48
C ALA A 157 2.76 21.12 9.26
N ASP A 158 1.95 20.13 8.86
CA ASP A 158 0.70 19.75 9.51
C ASP A 158 0.90 18.85 10.75
N GLY A 159 2.14 18.47 11.07
CA GLY A 159 2.48 17.65 12.24
C GLY A 159 2.16 16.16 12.12
N TYR A 160 1.83 15.65 10.92
CA TYR A 160 1.54 14.23 10.71
C TYR A 160 2.80 13.38 10.48
N THR A 161 3.89 13.98 10.03
CA THR A 161 5.14 13.28 9.72
C THR A 161 6.31 13.98 10.37
N LEU A 162 7.18 13.24 11.02
CA LEU A 162 8.42 13.79 11.56
C LEU A 162 9.41 14.09 10.43
N LYS A 163 10.15 15.18 10.59
CA LYS A 163 11.23 15.53 9.67
C LYS A 163 12.34 14.47 9.78
N LEU A 164 12.67 13.82 8.67
CA LEU A 164 13.86 12.99 8.60
C LEU A 164 15.10 13.87 8.51
N ILE A 165 16.00 13.71 9.46
CA ILE A 165 17.32 14.32 9.45
C ILE A 165 18.28 13.25 8.93
N ARG A 166 18.93 13.52 7.82
CA ARG A 166 20.00 12.66 7.31
C ARG A 166 21.30 13.06 7.97
N GLU A 167 21.87 12.15 8.72
CA GLU A 167 23.21 12.27 9.28
C GLU A 167 24.17 11.33 8.54
N GLU A 168 25.41 11.74 8.40
CA GLU A 168 26.45 10.88 7.89
C GLU A 168 27.03 10.06 9.04
N ILE A 169 27.33 8.78 8.77
CA ILE A 169 28.02 7.93 9.72
C ILE A 169 29.35 8.59 10.09
N GLU A 170 29.63 8.69 11.37
CA GLU A 170 30.88 9.25 11.85
C GLU A 170 32.10 8.64 11.17
N THR A 171 33.09 9.48 10.89
CA THR A 171 34.29 9.09 10.13
C THR A 171 35.02 7.90 10.74
N THR A 172 35.04 7.81 12.06
CA THR A 172 35.67 6.71 12.80
C THR A 172 34.99 5.37 12.51
N TYR A 173 33.67 5.31 12.60
CA TYR A 173 32.88 4.10 12.28
C TYR A 173 32.92 3.78 10.78
N LYS A 174 32.89 4.78 9.93
CA LYS A 174 33.02 4.61 8.47
C LYS A 174 34.35 3.94 8.11
N ASN A 175 35.45 4.37 8.74
CA ASN A 175 36.77 3.76 8.54
C ASN A 175 36.79 2.32 9.07
N GLN A 176 36.26 2.04 10.27
CA GLN A 176 36.17 0.69 10.82
C GLN A 176 35.35 -0.26 9.93
N MET A 177 34.22 0.23 9.38
CA MET A 177 33.43 -0.57 8.43
C MET A 177 34.18 -0.85 7.14
N ASN A 178 34.88 0.13 6.59
CA ASN A 178 35.71 -0.02 5.40
C ASN A 178 36.87 -1.01 5.63
N ASP A 179 37.54 -0.95 6.78
CA ASP A 179 38.59 -1.88 7.15
C ASP A 179 38.05 -3.29 7.29
N THR A 180 36.88 -3.46 7.91
CA THR A 180 36.19 -4.73 8.02
C THR A 180 35.83 -5.31 6.65
N LEU A 181 35.30 -4.47 5.74
CA LEU A 181 35.01 -4.86 4.36
C LEU A 181 36.27 -5.30 3.62
N ASN A 182 37.37 -4.55 3.77
CA ASN A 182 38.64 -4.88 3.14
C ASN A 182 39.23 -6.22 3.67
N GLN A 183 39.08 -6.49 4.95
CA GLN A 183 39.49 -7.77 5.55
C GLN A 183 38.67 -8.94 5.01
N ILE A 184 37.35 -8.79 4.87
CA ILE A 184 36.44 -9.81 4.32
C ILE A 184 36.79 -10.09 2.84
N VAL A 185 37.02 -9.04 2.06
CA VAL A 185 37.39 -9.17 0.63
C VAL A 185 38.74 -9.88 0.45
N ARG A 186 39.71 -9.61 1.32
CA ARG A 186 41.02 -10.27 1.28
C ARG A 186 40.95 -11.76 1.63
N GLN A 187 39.94 -12.22 2.35
CA GLN A 187 39.74 -13.61 2.76
C GLN A 187 39.04 -14.48 1.73
N GLY A 188 38.51 -13.91 0.64
CA GLY A 188 37.90 -14.68 -0.45
C GLY A 188 37.12 -13.81 -1.44
N SER A 189 36.82 -14.37 -2.60
CA SER A 189 35.97 -13.75 -3.60
C SER A 189 34.48 -13.88 -3.18
N ILE A 190 33.97 -12.91 -2.45
CA ILE A 190 32.58 -12.91 -1.98
C ILE A 190 31.76 -12.00 -2.88
N ALA A 191 30.60 -12.47 -3.36
CA ALA A 191 29.65 -11.66 -4.11
C ALA A 191 29.24 -10.42 -3.29
N LYS A 192 29.14 -9.25 -3.90
CA LYS A 192 28.84 -7.97 -3.24
C LYS A 192 27.62 -8.04 -2.30
N LYS A 193 26.58 -8.80 -2.68
CA LYS A 193 25.38 -9.02 -1.86
C LYS A 193 25.71 -9.73 -0.53
N ASN A 194 26.61 -10.69 -0.55
CA ASN A 194 26.98 -11.46 0.62
C ASN A 194 27.97 -10.71 1.52
N LEU A 195 28.65 -9.71 0.97
CA LEU A 195 29.58 -8.86 1.72
C LEU A 195 28.87 -8.06 2.80
N TYR A 196 27.75 -7.41 2.47
CA TYR A 196 26.95 -6.65 3.42
C TYR A 196 26.15 -7.53 4.40
N ALA A 197 25.91 -8.77 4.06
CA ALA A 197 25.30 -9.76 4.97
C ALA A 197 26.32 -10.52 5.83
N HIS A 198 27.62 -10.22 5.70
CA HIS A 198 28.66 -10.91 6.46
C HIS A 198 28.58 -10.56 7.94
N PRO A 199 28.62 -11.55 8.87
CA PRO A 199 28.43 -11.32 10.31
C PRO A 199 29.29 -10.20 10.89
N LYS A 200 30.58 -10.14 10.55
CA LYS A 200 31.49 -9.08 11.03
C LYS A 200 31.09 -7.68 10.56
N PHE A 201 30.50 -7.54 9.37
CA PHE A 201 30.02 -6.25 8.88
C PHE A 201 28.73 -5.86 9.59
N VAL A 202 27.79 -6.81 9.72
CA VAL A 202 26.52 -6.61 10.40
C VAL A 202 26.74 -6.23 11.87
N GLU A 203 27.65 -6.92 12.56
CA GLU A 203 28.01 -6.63 13.96
C GLU A 203 28.48 -5.17 14.12
N LYS A 204 29.40 -4.72 13.27
CA LYS A 204 29.89 -3.32 13.32
C LYS A 204 28.80 -2.29 12.99
N MET A 205 27.93 -2.60 12.06
CA MET A 205 26.80 -1.75 11.73
C MET A 205 25.80 -1.66 12.89
N VAL A 206 25.50 -2.78 13.53
CA VAL A 206 24.59 -2.83 14.67
C VAL A 206 25.19 -2.09 15.87
N ASP A 207 26.49 -2.28 16.17
CA ASP A 207 27.20 -1.56 17.22
C ASP A 207 27.07 -0.02 17.02
N TYR A 208 27.27 0.44 15.78
CA TYR A 208 27.11 1.87 15.46
C TYR A 208 25.67 2.33 15.71
N ILE A 209 24.68 1.63 15.18
CA ILE A 209 23.26 1.98 15.33
C ILE A 209 22.87 2.06 16.81
N ILE A 210 23.30 1.10 17.62
CA ILE A 210 22.99 1.07 19.07
C ILE A 210 23.62 2.26 19.78
N HIS A 211 24.88 2.55 19.45
CA HIS A 211 25.63 3.67 20.06
C HIS A 211 24.99 5.01 19.71
N ASP A 212 24.81 5.28 18.42
CA ASP A 212 24.21 6.50 17.88
C ASP A 212 22.79 6.74 18.41
N PHE A 213 21.99 5.69 18.42
CA PHE A 213 20.64 5.73 18.99
C PHE A 213 20.64 6.02 20.48
N GLY A 214 21.60 5.44 21.24
CA GLY A 214 21.74 5.68 22.66
C GLY A 214 22.12 7.12 22.96
N GLU A 215 23.07 7.69 22.21
CA GLU A 215 23.48 9.09 22.35
C GLU A 215 22.35 10.06 21.94
N GLY A 216 21.68 9.81 20.83
CA GLY A 216 20.53 10.60 20.38
C GLY A 216 19.40 10.64 21.39
N ARG A 217 19.08 9.51 22.02
CA ARG A 217 18.07 9.44 23.09
C ARG A 217 18.48 10.22 24.32
N THR A 218 19.74 10.10 24.74
CA THR A 218 20.25 10.83 25.90
C THR A 218 20.22 12.33 25.65
N ALA A 219 20.63 12.78 24.46
CA ALA A 219 20.64 14.17 24.09
C ALA A 219 19.23 14.80 24.02
N LEU A 220 18.21 13.99 23.67
CA LEU A 220 16.81 14.45 23.53
C LEU A 220 15.95 14.18 24.78
N ASP A 221 16.52 13.62 25.84
CA ASP A 221 15.79 13.16 27.04
C ASP A 221 14.52 12.34 26.67
N SER A 222 14.67 11.47 25.67
CA SER A 222 13.55 10.75 25.05
C SER A 222 13.42 9.34 25.57
N THR A 223 12.20 8.95 25.90
CA THR A 223 11.83 7.56 26.25
C THR A 223 11.25 6.79 25.05
N ILE A 224 11.14 7.43 23.91
CA ILE A 224 10.57 6.84 22.69
C ILE A 224 11.56 5.86 22.08
N GLY A 225 11.08 4.67 21.75
CA GLY A 225 11.86 3.66 21.03
C GLY A 225 12.10 4.01 19.57
N ALA A 226 13.06 3.33 18.93
CA ALA A 226 13.29 3.42 17.50
C ALA A 226 12.20 2.71 16.69
#